data_b8cf6a2b9697bcc5db4f78f88ad6d075
#
_entry.id   b8cf6a2b9697bcc5db4f78f88ad6d075
#
_cell.length_a   1.000
_cell.length_b   1.000
_cell.length_c   1.000
_cell.angle_alpha   90.00
_cell.angle_beta   90.00
_cell.angle_gamma   90.00
#
_symmetry.space_group_name_H-M   'P 1'
#
loop_
_entity.id
_entity.type
_entity.pdbx_description
1 polymer ?
#
loop_
_entity_poly.entity_id
_entity_poly.type
_entity_poly.pdbx_seq_one_letter_code
_entity_poly.pdbx_strand_id
1 'polypeptide(L)'
;HTTVSRVLGMVFNLMMPFIYGAALAYILNPILNWLERKVFPKIFRDKLSRRGQRRLGVLISFLFAAAVVAVFLAILIPQLIESVDSLARSIYAFLPQAQQMLIDFIEEYGSNDVFATIISIFGIDTTDPALALQKLAARSYTFLTQVLPNLFGGVMKFTSGLINVIVGIIIAIYLLLSKEVFYAQVKKLMFAFFPRRFTQGVLNLTHDSNAIFCGFISGKILDSAIIGVLCFIGCSALSMPYAVLVSFIVGVTN
;
A
#
# COMPACT_ATOMS: atom_id res chain seq x y z
N HIS A 1 -5.69 -36.80 4.37
CA HIS A 1 -5.07 -35.51 3.86
C HIS A 1 -5.90 -34.27 4.22
N THR A 2 -7.23 -34.36 4.24
CA THR A 2 -8.12 -33.16 4.47
C THR A 2 -8.09 -32.66 5.92
N THR A 3 -7.88 -33.51 6.92
CA THR A 3 -7.87 -33.07 8.34
C THR A 3 -6.59 -32.34 8.70
N VAL A 4 -5.44 -32.78 8.21
CA VAL A 4 -4.14 -32.16 8.45
C VAL A 4 -4.07 -30.77 7.78
N SER A 5 -4.57 -30.62 6.55
CA SER A 5 -4.60 -29.33 5.88
C SER A 5 -5.53 -28.33 6.56
N ARG A 6 -6.65 -28.81 7.12
CA ARG A 6 -7.59 -27.98 7.90
C ARG A 6 -6.98 -27.50 9.21
N VAL A 7 -6.28 -28.38 9.94
CA VAL A 7 -5.57 -28.02 11.19
C VAL A 7 -4.43 -27.04 10.90
N LEU A 8 -3.63 -27.28 9.85
CA LEU A 8 -2.58 -26.35 9.42
C LEU A 8 -3.16 -24.97 9.03
N GLY A 9 -4.28 -24.95 8.31
CA GLY A 9 -4.98 -23.71 7.97
C GLY A 9 -5.49 -22.95 9.20
N MET A 10 -6.05 -23.64 10.19
CA MET A 10 -6.46 -23.02 11.46
C MET A 10 -5.28 -22.43 12.23
N VAL A 11 -4.18 -23.16 12.34
CA VAL A 11 -2.96 -22.67 13.02
C VAL A 11 -2.40 -21.45 12.28
N PHE A 12 -2.35 -21.50 10.95
CA PHE A 12 -1.86 -20.40 10.14
C PHE A 12 -2.72 -19.15 10.30
N ASN A 13 -4.06 -19.29 10.27
CA ASN A 13 -4.98 -18.16 10.50
C ASN A 13 -4.85 -17.60 11.92
N LEU A 14 -4.61 -18.43 12.92
CA LEU A 14 -4.37 -17.99 14.29
C LEU A 14 -3.04 -17.23 14.44
N MET A 15 -2.05 -17.54 13.62
CA MET A 15 -0.75 -16.87 13.63
C MET A 15 -0.73 -15.55 12.84
N MET A 16 -1.66 -15.34 11.90
CA MET A 16 -1.72 -14.13 11.05
C MET A 16 -1.68 -12.81 11.85
N PRO A 17 -2.47 -12.60 12.91
CA PRO A 17 -2.40 -11.38 13.71
C PRO A 17 -1.03 -11.16 14.36
N PHE A 18 -0.34 -12.23 14.74
CA PHE A 18 1.02 -12.15 15.32
C PHE A 18 2.05 -11.72 14.26
N ILE A 19 1.93 -12.25 13.04
CA ILE A 19 2.79 -11.88 11.91
C ILE A 19 2.58 -10.40 11.56
N TYR A 20 1.33 -9.96 11.44
CA TYR A 20 1.01 -8.54 11.20
C TYR A 20 1.46 -7.64 12.34
N GLY A 21 1.27 -8.06 13.60
CA GLY A 21 1.74 -7.33 14.77
C GLY A 21 3.26 -7.21 14.82
N ALA A 22 3.98 -8.29 14.50
CA ALA A 22 5.44 -8.28 14.43
C ALA A 22 5.96 -7.40 13.29
N ALA A 23 5.34 -7.45 12.11
CA ALA A 23 5.69 -6.61 10.97
C ALA A 23 5.46 -5.12 11.30
N LEU A 24 4.31 -4.76 11.87
CA LEU A 24 4.00 -3.39 12.33
C LEU A 24 5.01 -2.92 13.37
N ALA A 25 5.29 -3.75 14.38
CA ALA A 25 6.28 -3.44 15.40
C ALA A 25 7.67 -3.19 14.77
N TYR A 26 8.03 -3.98 13.78
CA TYR A 26 9.32 -3.86 13.10
C TYR A 26 9.41 -2.57 12.28
N ILE A 27 8.36 -2.22 11.54
CA ILE A 27 8.28 -0.97 10.74
C ILE A 27 8.28 0.27 11.65
N LEU A 28 7.60 0.22 12.80
CA LEU A 28 7.54 1.34 13.74
C LEU A 28 8.79 1.46 14.63
N ASN A 29 9.58 0.40 14.75
CA ASN A 29 10.78 0.39 15.59
C ASN A 29 11.83 1.46 15.23
N PRO A 30 12.15 1.77 13.96
CA PRO A 30 13.04 2.87 13.60
C PRO A 30 12.52 4.24 14.08
N ILE A 31 11.21 4.47 13.94
CA ILE A 31 10.55 5.71 14.38
C ILE A 31 10.65 5.84 15.91
N LEU A 32 10.33 4.76 16.62
CA LEU A 32 10.44 4.69 18.08
C LEU A 32 11.89 4.95 18.54
N ASN A 33 12.87 4.30 17.92
CA ASN A 33 14.29 4.48 18.28
C ASN A 33 14.77 5.90 17.99
N TRP A 34 14.28 6.55 16.92
CA TRP A 34 14.58 7.93 16.61
C TRP A 34 13.99 8.89 17.66
N LEU A 35 12.74 8.66 18.08
CA LEU A 35 12.09 9.40 19.15
C LEU A 35 12.84 9.25 20.48
N GLU A 36 13.15 8.01 20.87
CA GLU A 36 13.87 7.72 22.13
C GLU A 36 15.28 8.32 22.17
N ARG A 37 15.99 8.32 21.03
CA ARG A 37 17.40 8.77 21.00
C ARG A 37 17.57 10.25 20.73
N LYS A 38 16.71 10.87 19.90
CA LYS A 38 16.88 12.26 19.45
C LYS A 38 15.88 13.25 20.05
N VAL A 39 14.64 12.84 20.27
CA VAL A 39 13.55 13.73 20.65
C VAL A 39 13.37 13.80 22.16
N PHE A 40 13.24 12.66 22.81
CA PHE A 40 12.98 12.63 24.26
C PHE A 40 14.07 13.20 25.15
N PRO A 41 15.37 13.00 24.88
CA PRO A 41 16.41 13.63 25.71
C PRO A 41 16.39 15.15 25.64
N LYS A 42 15.93 15.70 24.49
CA LYS A 42 15.83 17.17 24.32
C LYS A 42 14.60 17.77 25.00
N ILE A 43 13.46 17.04 25.01
CA ILE A 43 12.17 17.55 25.51
C ILE A 43 12.00 17.27 27.00
N PHE A 44 12.30 16.08 27.46
CA PHE A 44 11.97 15.64 28.82
C PHE A 44 13.12 15.71 29.85
N ARG A 45 14.33 16.11 29.42
CA ARG A 45 15.46 16.44 30.33
C ARG A 45 15.47 15.61 31.62
N ASP A 46 15.47 14.26 31.49
CA ASP A 46 15.52 13.28 32.60
C ASP A 46 14.35 13.26 33.61
N LYS A 47 13.27 13.99 33.38
CA LYS A 47 12.10 13.97 34.27
C LYS A 47 11.24 12.72 34.22
N LEU A 48 11.36 11.91 33.17
CA LEU A 48 10.54 10.69 32.99
C LEU A 48 11.38 9.42 33.19
N SER A 49 10.80 8.44 33.90
CA SER A 49 11.35 7.08 33.98
C SER A 49 11.50 6.48 32.58
N ARG A 50 12.54 5.67 32.36
CA ARG A 50 12.76 4.94 31.07
C ARG A 50 11.54 4.18 30.59
N ARG A 51 10.77 3.60 31.52
CA ARG A 51 9.49 2.91 31.18
C ARG A 51 8.42 3.88 30.70
N GLY A 52 8.34 5.08 31.29
CA GLY A 52 7.41 6.12 30.87
C GLY A 52 7.75 6.70 29.49
N GLN A 53 9.04 6.98 29.25
CA GLN A 53 9.51 7.45 27.94
C GLN A 53 9.17 6.45 26.83
N ARG A 54 9.34 5.16 27.09
CA ARG A 54 9.04 4.11 26.13
C ARG A 54 7.55 3.98 25.83
N ARG A 55 6.68 4.03 26.86
CA ARG A 55 5.22 3.99 26.67
C ARG A 55 4.75 5.18 25.84
N LEU A 56 5.24 6.38 26.14
CA LEU A 56 4.95 7.58 25.36
C LEU A 56 5.50 7.49 23.93
N GLY A 57 6.71 6.96 23.77
CA GLY A 57 7.30 6.76 22.44
C GLY A 57 6.50 5.84 21.56
N VAL A 58 6.04 4.72 22.09
CA VAL A 58 5.19 3.78 21.38
C VAL A 58 3.86 4.45 21.00
N LEU A 59 3.21 5.13 21.96
CA LEU A 59 1.95 5.84 21.69
C LEU A 59 2.12 6.90 20.59
N ILE A 60 3.14 7.73 20.69
CA ILE A 60 3.44 8.79 19.70
C ILE A 60 3.77 8.18 18.34
N SER A 61 4.52 7.09 18.29
CA SER A 61 4.85 6.41 17.03
C SER A 61 3.61 5.85 16.33
N PHE A 62 2.69 5.25 17.09
CA PHE A 62 1.40 4.77 16.54
C PHE A 62 0.49 5.92 16.12
N LEU A 63 0.39 6.97 16.94
CA LEU A 63 -0.42 8.14 16.61
C LEU A 63 0.11 8.86 15.36
N PHE A 64 1.44 8.99 15.25
CA PHE A 64 2.08 9.56 14.08
C PHE A 64 1.81 8.73 12.83
N ALA A 65 1.99 7.40 12.89
CA ALA A 65 1.70 6.51 11.78
C ALA A 65 0.23 6.56 11.37
N ALA A 66 -0.69 6.54 12.34
CA ALA A 66 -2.13 6.67 12.10
C ALA A 66 -2.48 8.02 11.47
N ALA A 67 -1.88 9.12 11.94
CA ALA A 67 -2.08 10.44 11.36
C ALA A 67 -1.59 10.52 9.91
N VAL A 68 -0.41 9.96 9.61
CA VAL A 68 0.12 9.90 8.25
C VAL A 68 -0.83 9.13 7.33
N VAL A 69 -1.30 7.95 7.76
CA VAL A 69 -2.25 7.15 6.98
C VAL A 69 -3.59 7.88 6.81
N ALA A 70 -4.10 8.52 7.87
CA ALA A 70 -5.36 9.25 7.81
C ALA A 70 -5.31 10.45 6.86
N VAL A 71 -4.25 11.28 6.96
CA VAL A 71 -4.03 12.41 6.04
C VAL A 71 -3.89 11.92 4.60
N PHE A 72 -3.15 10.84 4.42
CA PHE A 72 -2.99 10.22 3.12
C PHE A 72 -4.32 9.78 2.51
N LEU A 73 -5.13 9.03 3.25
CA LEU A 73 -6.44 8.58 2.79
C LEU A 73 -7.39 9.74 2.53
N ALA A 74 -7.35 10.78 3.37
CA ALA A 74 -8.17 11.99 3.20
C ALA A 74 -7.84 12.76 1.91
N ILE A 75 -6.60 12.71 1.43
CA ILE A 75 -6.18 13.32 0.17
C ILE A 75 -6.45 12.37 -1.02
N LEU A 76 -6.11 11.10 -0.86
CA LEU A 76 -6.16 10.12 -1.94
C LEU A 76 -7.60 9.81 -2.38
N ILE A 77 -8.50 9.58 -1.40
CA ILE A 77 -9.86 9.14 -1.69
C ILE A 77 -10.62 10.15 -2.56
N PRO A 78 -10.68 11.46 -2.22
CA PRO A 78 -11.34 12.45 -3.06
C PRO A 78 -10.74 12.54 -4.47
N GLN A 79 -9.41 12.54 -4.58
CA GLN A 79 -8.73 12.63 -5.86
C GLN A 79 -8.97 11.41 -6.75
N LEU A 80 -9.05 10.21 -6.18
CA LEU A 80 -9.44 9.01 -6.94
C LEU A 80 -10.86 9.13 -7.48
N ILE A 81 -11.80 9.60 -6.67
CA ILE A 81 -13.21 9.78 -7.09
C ILE A 81 -13.27 10.81 -8.23
N GLU A 82 -12.63 11.95 -8.08
CA GLU A 82 -12.58 12.99 -9.11
C GLU A 82 -11.90 12.50 -10.40
N SER A 83 -10.81 11.74 -10.28
CA SER A 83 -10.09 11.18 -11.44
C SER A 83 -10.96 10.27 -12.27
N VAL A 84 -11.76 9.42 -11.61
CA VAL A 84 -12.67 8.50 -12.30
C VAL A 84 -13.84 9.25 -12.92
N ASP A 85 -14.41 10.22 -12.23
CA ASP A 85 -15.50 11.03 -12.76
C ASP A 85 -15.01 11.85 -13.98
N SER A 86 -13.82 12.45 -13.88
CA SER A 86 -13.17 13.16 -14.99
C SER A 86 -12.89 12.24 -16.19
N LEU A 87 -12.37 11.04 -15.93
CA LEU A 87 -12.13 10.05 -16.98
C LEU A 87 -13.44 9.61 -17.66
N ALA A 88 -14.49 9.35 -16.87
CA ALA A 88 -15.79 9.02 -17.38
C ALA A 88 -16.35 10.13 -18.28
N ARG A 89 -16.31 11.38 -17.82
CA ARG A 89 -16.74 12.55 -18.63
C ARG A 89 -15.91 12.70 -19.91
N SER A 90 -14.60 12.51 -19.83
CA SER A 90 -13.72 12.57 -20.99
C SER A 90 -14.06 11.52 -22.05
N ILE A 91 -14.37 10.30 -21.61
CA ILE A 91 -14.81 9.21 -22.51
C ILE A 91 -16.11 9.61 -23.21
N TYR A 92 -17.11 10.11 -22.47
CA TYR A 92 -18.37 10.54 -23.07
C TYR A 92 -18.22 11.75 -23.98
N ALA A 93 -17.36 12.69 -23.63
CA ALA A 93 -17.09 13.87 -24.49
C ALA A 93 -16.35 13.51 -25.79
N PHE A 94 -15.52 12.47 -25.74
CA PHE A 94 -14.78 11.98 -26.90
C PHE A 94 -15.64 11.11 -27.85
N LEU A 95 -16.74 10.54 -27.36
CA LEU A 95 -17.58 9.63 -28.14
C LEU A 95 -18.07 10.20 -29.48
N PRO A 96 -18.65 11.43 -29.52
CA PRO A 96 -19.11 12.00 -30.79
C PRO A 96 -17.98 12.20 -31.81
N GLN A 97 -16.81 12.61 -31.31
CA GLN A 97 -15.64 12.82 -32.16
C GLN A 97 -15.06 11.50 -32.67
N ALA A 98 -15.00 10.46 -31.83
CA ALA A 98 -14.60 9.12 -32.22
C ALA A 98 -15.57 8.50 -33.23
N GLN A 99 -16.88 8.78 -33.09
CA GLN A 99 -17.91 8.34 -34.00
C GLN A 99 -17.72 8.98 -35.40
N GLN A 100 -17.48 10.28 -35.46
CA GLN A 100 -17.22 10.98 -36.70
C GLN A 100 -15.96 10.44 -37.38
N MET A 101 -14.85 10.33 -36.63
CA MET A 101 -13.61 9.76 -37.17
C MET A 101 -13.79 8.33 -37.70
N LEU A 102 -14.61 7.51 -37.05
CA LEU A 102 -14.87 6.15 -37.48
C LEU A 102 -15.72 6.11 -38.74
N ILE A 103 -16.73 6.98 -38.88
CA ILE A 103 -17.55 7.10 -40.08
C ILE A 103 -16.68 7.54 -41.26
N ASP A 104 -15.91 8.61 -41.08
CA ASP A 104 -15.01 9.15 -42.11
C ASP A 104 -14.00 8.06 -42.56
N PHE A 105 -13.49 7.29 -41.60
CA PHE A 105 -12.54 6.20 -41.87
C PHE A 105 -13.19 5.01 -42.59
N ILE A 106 -14.43 4.66 -42.25
CA ILE A 106 -15.20 3.61 -42.96
C ILE A 106 -15.57 4.03 -44.37
N GLU A 107 -15.93 5.31 -44.60
CA GLU A 107 -16.19 5.85 -45.93
C GLU A 107 -14.97 5.78 -46.84
N GLU A 108 -13.77 6.10 -46.29
CA GLU A 108 -12.52 6.13 -47.04
C GLU A 108 -11.92 4.74 -47.31
N TYR A 109 -12.02 3.81 -46.36
CA TYR A 109 -11.34 2.50 -46.43
C TYR A 109 -12.28 1.30 -46.37
N GLY A 110 -13.59 1.48 -46.20
CA GLY A 110 -14.57 0.43 -45.97
C GLY A 110 -14.79 -0.55 -47.11
N SER A 111 -14.32 -0.22 -48.33
CA SER A 111 -14.37 -1.10 -49.51
C SER A 111 -13.29 -2.21 -49.50
N ASN A 112 -12.39 -2.24 -48.58
CA ASN A 112 -11.31 -3.24 -48.49
C ASN A 112 -11.70 -4.40 -47.57
N ASP A 113 -11.76 -5.62 -48.10
CA ASP A 113 -12.09 -6.86 -47.39
C ASP A 113 -11.17 -7.11 -46.16
N VAL A 114 -9.90 -6.70 -46.26
CA VAL A 114 -8.91 -6.80 -45.13
C VAL A 114 -9.34 -5.92 -43.97
N PHE A 115 -9.87 -4.75 -44.28
CA PHE A 115 -10.29 -3.79 -43.25
C PHE A 115 -11.57 -4.26 -42.54
N ALA A 116 -12.54 -4.77 -43.25
CA ALA A 116 -13.75 -5.36 -42.69
C ALA A 116 -13.41 -6.53 -41.73
N THR A 117 -12.39 -7.34 -42.09
CA THR A 117 -11.92 -8.43 -41.22
C THR A 117 -11.26 -7.93 -39.95
N ILE A 118 -10.43 -6.90 -40.03
CA ILE A 118 -9.76 -6.31 -38.83
C ILE A 118 -10.81 -5.73 -37.87
N ILE A 119 -11.79 -4.98 -38.39
CA ILE A 119 -12.84 -4.38 -37.56
C ILE A 119 -13.68 -5.46 -36.88
N SER A 120 -13.97 -6.56 -37.57
CA SER A 120 -14.74 -7.68 -37.02
C SER A 120 -13.99 -8.39 -35.88
N ILE A 121 -12.65 -8.46 -35.90
CA ILE A 121 -11.81 -9.01 -34.83
C ILE A 121 -11.96 -8.17 -33.54
N PHE A 122 -12.09 -6.84 -33.66
CA PHE A 122 -12.35 -5.97 -32.54
C PHE A 122 -13.80 -5.96 -32.05
N GLY A 123 -14.68 -6.74 -32.71
CA GLY A 123 -16.11 -6.85 -32.35
C GLY A 123 -16.90 -5.57 -32.62
N ILE A 124 -16.40 -4.73 -33.52
CA ILE A 124 -17.06 -3.52 -33.98
C ILE A 124 -18.00 -3.93 -35.14
N ASP A 125 -19.29 -3.71 -34.92
CA ASP A 125 -20.29 -3.99 -35.97
C ASP A 125 -20.23 -2.87 -37.01
N THR A 126 -19.86 -3.21 -38.21
CA THR A 126 -19.76 -2.26 -39.34
C THR A 126 -21.11 -1.73 -39.78
N THR A 127 -22.20 -2.40 -39.41
CA THR A 127 -23.58 -2.01 -39.74
C THR A 127 -24.07 -0.83 -38.91
N ASP A 128 -23.56 -0.67 -37.66
CA ASP A 128 -23.88 0.48 -36.81
C ASP A 128 -22.68 0.87 -35.93
N PRO A 129 -21.74 1.65 -36.50
CA PRO A 129 -20.53 2.09 -35.77
C PRO A 129 -20.84 2.91 -34.50
N ALA A 130 -21.94 3.65 -34.51
CA ALA A 130 -22.37 4.46 -33.37
C ALA A 130 -22.76 3.59 -32.18
N LEU A 131 -23.50 2.52 -32.44
CA LEU A 131 -23.93 1.56 -31.42
C LEU A 131 -22.74 0.78 -30.85
N ALA A 132 -21.77 0.44 -31.68
CA ALA A 132 -20.53 -0.23 -31.25
C ALA A 132 -19.70 0.64 -30.31
N LEU A 133 -19.48 1.91 -30.64
CA LEU A 133 -18.78 2.88 -29.80
C LEU A 133 -19.52 3.14 -28.48
N GLN A 134 -20.86 3.27 -28.55
CA GLN A 134 -21.67 3.43 -27.34
C GLN A 134 -21.57 2.22 -26.39
N LYS A 135 -21.56 1.00 -26.93
CA LYS A 135 -21.32 -0.23 -26.14
C LYS A 135 -19.94 -0.27 -25.53
N LEU A 136 -18.90 0.13 -26.27
CA LEU A 136 -17.54 0.21 -25.76
C LEU A 136 -17.41 1.24 -24.62
N ALA A 137 -17.99 2.43 -24.78
CA ALA A 137 -18.01 3.45 -23.74
C ALA A 137 -18.79 3.00 -22.50
N ALA A 138 -19.95 2.37 -22.68
CA ALA A 138 -20.72 1.81 -21.58
C ALA A 138 -19.96 0.70 -20.85
N ARG A 139 -19.24 -0.17 -21.57
CA ARG A 139 -18.36 -1.19 -20.96
C ARG A 139 -17.22 -0.55 -20.19
N SER A 140 -16.55 0.45 -20.74
CA SER A 140 -15.46 1.17 -20.08
C SER A 140 -15.95 1.87 -18.80
N TYR A 141 -17.11 2.52 -18.85
CA TYR A 141 -17.76 3.11 -17.69
C TYR A 141 -18.13 2.07 -16.63
N THR A 142 -18.73 0.97 -17.03
CA THR A 142 -19.08 -0.13 -16.11
C THR A 142 -17.83 -0.74 -15.47
N PHE A 143 -16.77 -0.92 -16.25
CA PHE A 143 -15.47 -1.38 -15.72
C PHE A 143 -14.92 -0.42 -14.66
N LEU A 144 -14.90 0.87 -14.95
CA LEU A 144 -14.43 1.90 -13.99
C LEU A 144 -15.30 1.94 -12.74
N THR A 145 -16.62 1.90 -12.89
CA THR A 145 -17.55 1.91 -11.75
C THR A 145 -17.56 0.61 -10.95
N GLN A 146 -17.12 -0.51 -11.52
CA GLN A 146 -16.94 -1.77 -10.79
C GLN A 146 -15.57 -1.89 -10.14
N VAL A 147 -14.52 -1.37 -10.77
CA VAL A 147 -13.16 -1.41 -10.21
C VAL A 147 -13.07 -0.56 -8.95
N LEU A 148 -13.66 0.64 -8.94
CA LEU A 148 -13.67 1.52 -7.77
C LEU A 148 -14.29 0.90 -6.52
N PRO A 149 -15.56 0.44 -6.55
CA PRO A 149 -16.15 -0.22 -5.39
C PRO A 149 -15.38 -1.47 -4.96
N ASN A 150 -14.72 -2.17 -5.89
CA ASN A 150 -13.88 -3.32 -5.54
C ASN A 150 -12.56 -2.91 -4.89
N LEU A 151 -11.95 -1.81 -5.30
CA LEU A 151 -10.81 -1.21 -4.62
C LEU A 151 -11.22 -0.70 -3.21
N PHE A 152 -12.35 0.02 -3.12
CA PHE A 152 -12.90 0.45 -1.84
C PHE A 152 -13.55 -0.70 -1.05
N GLY A 153 -14.15 -1.69 -1.70
CA GLY A 153 -14.68 -2.89 -1.08
C GLY A 153 -13.58 -3.79 -0.52
N GLY A 154 -12.36 -3.74 -1.07
CA GLY A 154 -11.15 -4.23 -0.42
C GLY A 154 -10.92 -3.52 0.91
N VAL A 155 -10.99 -2.19 0.95
CA VAL A 155 -10.92 -1.38 2.17
C VAL A 155 -12.10 -1.66 3.10
N MET A 156 -13.31 -1.87 2.59
CA MET A 156 -14.50 -2.21 3.40
C MET A 156 -14.54 -3.68 3.85
N LYS A 157 -13.98 -4.62 3.10
CA LYS A 157 -13.73 -6.01 3.55
C LYS A 157 -12.70 -6.07 4.69
N PHE A 158 -12.00 -4.98 4.96
CA PHE A 158 -11.26 -4.77 6.20
C PHE A 158 -12.14 -4.88 7.45
N THR A 159 -13.46 -4.79 7.35
CA THR A 159 -14.34 -4.93 8.52
C THR A 159 -14.26 -6.34 9.11
N SER A 160 -14.12 -7.38 8.30
CA SER A 160 -13.81 -8.74 8.80
C SER A 160 -12.34 -8.90 9.22
N GLY A 161 -11.44 -8.09 8.66
CA GLY A 161 -10.04 -7.98 9.06
C GLY A 161 -9.80 -7.02 10.24
N LEU A 162 -10.79 -6.19 10.62
CA LEU A 162 -10.63 -5.18 11.67
C LEU A 162 -10.22 -5.81 13.01
N ILE A 163 -10.78 -6.94 13.36
CA ILE A 163 -10.40 -7.71 14.56
C ILE A 163 -8.92 -8.13 14.45
N ASN A 164 -8.50 -8.65 13.31
CA ASN A 164 -7.10 -9.06 13.11
C ASN A 164 -6.13 -7.86 13.13
N VAL A 165 -6.55 -6.72 12.60
CA VAL A 165 -5.77 -5.47 12.65
C VAL A 165 -5.67 -4.95 14.09
N ILE A 166 -6.78 -4.92 14.83
CA ILE A 166 -6.79 -4.49 16.24
C ILE A 166 -5.90 -5.42 17.08
N VAL A 167 -6.05 -6.73 16.92
CA VAL A 167 -5.20 -7.70 17.61
C VAL A 167 -3.74 -7.53 17.19
N GLY A 168 -3.47 -7.32 15.90
CA GLY A 168 -2.14 -7.03 15.37
C GLY A 168 -1.52 -5.76 15.98
N ILE A 169 -2.29 -4.70 16.13
CA ILE A 169 -1.86 -3.45 16.80
C ILE A 169 -1.54 -3.71 18.27
N ILE A 170 -2.40 -4.44 19.00
CA ILE A 170 -2.17 -4.78 20.40
C ILE A 170 -0.87 -5.58 20.55
N ILE A 171 -0.68 -6.58 19.68
CA ILE A 171 0.55 -7.39 19.65
C ILE A 171 1.77 -6.52 19.32
N ALA A 172 1.67 -5.61 18.34
CA ALA A 172 2.74 -4.70 17.97
C ALA A 172 3.13 -3.78 19.14
N ILE A 173 2.14 -3.21 19.83
CA ILE A 173 2.37 -2.39 21.03
C ILE A 173 3.08 -3.22 22.11
N TYR A 174 2.60 -4.43 22.38
CA TYR A 174 3.21 -5.32 23.36
C TYR A 174 4.66 -5.68 23.00
N LEU A 175 4.91 -6.04 21.75
CA LEU A 175 6.26 -6.33 21.24
C LEU A 175 7.19 -5.13 21.35
N LEU A 176 6.74 -3.93 20.96
CA LEU A 176 7.56 -2.72 21.08
C LEU A 176 7.85 -2.37 22.53
N LEU A 177 6.88 -2.51 23.43
CA LEU A 177 7.07 -2.25 24.87
C LEU A 177 8.04 -3.25 25.52
N SER A 178 7.97 -4.52 25.09
CA SER A 178 8.66 -5.65 25.72
C SER A 178 9.83 -6.18 24.88
N LYS A 179 10.27 -5.46 23.82
CA LYS A 179 11.27 -5.98 22.85
C LYS A 179 12.55 -6.50 23.53
N GLU A 180 13.02 -5.83 24.59
CA GLU A 180 14.26 -6.21 25.29
C GLU A 180 14.07 -7.49 26.11
N VAL A 181 12.90 -7.63 26.77
CA VAL A 181 12.55 -8.81 27.54
C VAL A 181 12.37 -10.00 26.60
N PHE A 182 11.66 -9.80 25.50
CA PHE A 182 11.44 -10.84 24.49
C PHE A 182 12.77 -11.31 23.87
N TYR A 183 13.63 -10.36 23.49
CA TYR A 183 14.95 -10.70 22.96
C TYR A 183 15.80 -11.48 23.97
N ALA A 184 15.78 -11.07 25.25
CA ALA A 184 16.49 -11.79 26.30
C ALA A 184 15.93 -13.20 26.52
N GLN A 185 14.62 -13.39 26.47
CA GLN A 185 13.97 -14.70 26.61
C GLN A 185 14.32 -15.62 25.43
N VAL A 186 14.21 -15.13 24.19
CA VAL A 186 14.60 -15.89 23.00
C VAL A 186 16.06 -16.28 23.05
N LYS A 187 16.95 -15.34 23.42
CA LYS A 187 18.37 -15.62 23.60
C LYS A 187 18.62 -16.71 24.66
N LYS A 188 17.93 -16.63 25.81
CA LYS A 188 18.04 -17.64 26.87
C LYS A 188 17.56 -19.03 26.37
N LEU A 189 16.44 -19.06 25.63
CA LEU A 189 15.90 -20.29 25.06
C LEU A 189 16.88 -20.92 24.06
N MET A 190 17.46 -20.11 23.19
CA MET A 190 18.45 -20.59 22.22
C MET A 190 19.69 -21.20 22.90
N PHE A 191 20.19 -20.56 23.96
CA PHE A 191 21.31 -21.12 24.71
C PHE A 191 20.95 -22.40 25.48
N ALA A 192 19.66 -22.63 25.79
CA ALA A 192 19.22 -23.84 26.46
C ALA A 192 19.12 -25.04 25.50
N PHE A 193 18.72 -24.82 24.25
CA PHE A 193 18.48 -25.90 23.27
C PHE A 193 19.65 -26.15 22.31
N PHE A 194 20.52 -25.13 22.08
CA PHE A 194 21.55 -25.21 21.05
C PHE A 194 22.96 -24.96 21.62
N PRO A 195 24.00 -25.54 21.03
CA PRO A 195 25.38 -25.33 21.44
C PRO A 195 25.79 -23.86 21.29
N ARG A 196 26.65 -23.38 22.19
CA ARG A 196 27.05 -21.94 22.27
C ARG A 196 27.56 -21.38 20.97
N ARG A 197 28.34 -22.15 20.19
CA ARG A 197 28.88 -21.70 18.89
C ARG A 197 27.79 -21.41 17.87
N PHE A 198 26.80 -22.29 17.78
CA PHE A 198 25.64 -22.10 16.88
C PHE A 198 24.79 -20.91 17.30
N THR A 199 24.47 -20.81 18.59
CA THR A 199 23.68 -19.69 19.14
C THR A 199 24.34 -18.35 18.91
N GLN A 200 25.66 -18.23 19.14
CA GLN A 200 26.40 -17.00 18.86
C GLN A 200 26.38 -16.64 17.37
N GLY A 201 26.57 -17.62 16.49
CA GLY A 201 26.48 -17.41 15.04
C GLY A 201 25.11 -16.87 14.62
N VAL A 202 24.04 -17.48 15.10
CA VAL A 202 22.65 -17.02 14.79
C VAL A 202 22.39 -15.62 15.36
N LEU A 203 22.83 -15.31 16.59
CA LEU A 203 22.65 -13.99 17.18
C LEU A 203 23.41 -12.90 16.42
N ASN A 204 24.64 -13.17 15.99
CA ASN A 204 25.43 -12.23 15.18
C ASN A 204 24.74 -12.02 13.82
N LEU A 205 24.37 -13.11 13.15
CA LEU A 205 23.63 -13.04 11.86
C LEU A 205 22.34 -12.22 12.01
N THR A 206 21.57 -12.46 13.08
CA THR A 206 20.32 -11.71 13.33
C THR A 206 20.61 -10.22 13.59
N HIS A 207 21.70 -9.92 14.33
CA HIS A 207 22.10 -8.53 14.57
C HIS A 207 22.49 -7.81 13.27
N ASP A 208 23.33 -8.43 12.46
CA ASP A 208 23.81 -7.87 11.19
C ASP A 208 22.66 -7.74 10.20
N SER A 209 21.82 -8.77 10.07
CA SER A 209 20.60 -8.71 9.26
C SER A 209 19.69 -7.55 9.68
N ASN A 210 19.46 -7.39 10.98
CA ASN A 210 18.63 -6.29 11.48
C ASN A 210 19.25 -4.92 11.16
N ALA A 211 20.56 -4.77 11.26
CA ALA A 211 21.23 -3.51 10.91
C ALA A 211 21.09 -3.18 9.42
N ILE A 212 21.29 -4.19 8.55
CA ILE A 212 21.12 -4.06 7.10
C ILE A 212 19.66 -3.72 6.75
N PHE A 213 18.69 -4.46 7.32
CA PHE A 213 17.27 -4.24 7.07
C PHE A 213 16.79 -2.85 7.53
N CYS A 214 17.19 -2.42 8.74
CA CYS A 214 16.84 -1.09 9.23
C CYS A 214 17.45 0.01 8.35
N GLY A 215 18.69 -0.17 7.91
CA GLY A 215 19.36 0.73 6.96
C GLY A 215 18.63 0.79 5.62
N PHE A 216 18.28 -0.37 5.07
CA PHE A 216 17.54 -0.48 3.81
C PHE A 216 16.15 0.18 3.88
N ILE A 217 15.36 -0.15 4.90
CA ILE A 217 14.02 0.45 5.08
C ILE A 217 14.11 1.97 5.24
N SER A 218 15.05 2.44 6.07
CA SER A 218 15.23 3.88 6.28
C SER A 218 15.68 4.60 5.00
N GLY A 219 16.59 3.98 4.25
CA GLY A 219 17.04 4.48 2.95
C GLY A 219 15.91 4.51 1.94
N LYS A 220 15.11 3.45 1.87
CA LYS A 220 13.98 3.35 0.93
C LYS A 220 12.87 4.36 1.22
N ILE A 221 12.55 4.58 2.51
CA ILE A 221 11.59 5.63 2.90
C ILE A 221 12.09 7.02 2.48
N LEU A 222 13.38 7.31 2.68
CA LEU A 222 13.96 8.59 2.28
C LEU A 222 13.96 8.75 0.75
N ASP A 223 14.37 7.72 0.03
CA ASP A 223 14.38 7.68 -1.44
C ASP A 223 12.97 7.92 -2.01
N SER A 224 11.99 7.15 -1.53
CA SER A 224 10.57 7.32 -1.88
C SER A 224 10.03 8.73 -1.60
N ALA A 225 10.42 9.32 -0.47
CA ALA A 225 10.02 10.68 -0.13
C ALA A 225 10.63 11.70 -1.08
N ILE A 226 11.92 11.57 -1.42
CA ILE A 226 12.61 12.45 -2.37
C ILE A 226 11.96 12.36 -3.75
N ILE A 227 11.75 11.14 -4.26
CA ILE A 227 11.14 10.92 -5.58
C ILE A 227 9.70 11.45 -5.61
N GLY A 228 8.91 11.21 -4.55
CA GLY A 228 7.57 11.76 -4.45
C GLY A 228 7.55 13.28 -4.49
N VAL A 229 8.43 13.95 -3.75
CA VAL A 229 8.55 15.42 -3.75
C VAL A 229 9.00 15.94 -5.12
N LEU A 230 10.01 15.33 -5.73
CA LEU A 230 10.49 15.74 -7.05
C LEU A 230 9.40 15.58 -8.13
N CYS A 231 8.68 14.46 -8.09
CA CYS A 231 7.55 14.22 -8.98
C CYS A 231 6.44 15.26 -8.76
N PHE A 232 6.13 15.59 -7.50
CA PHE A 232 5.14 16.61 -7.16
C PHE A 232 5.52 17.99 -7.71
N ILE A 233 6.77 18.40 -7.53
CA ILE A 233 7.27 19.67 -8.06
C ILE A 233 7.18 19.67 -9.60
N GLY A 234 7.61 18.60 -10.26
CA GLY A 234 7.56 18.48 -11.73
C GLY A 234 6.14 18.52 -12.27
N CYS A 235 5.22 17.71 -11.71
CA CYS A 235 3.82 17.69 -12.13
C CYS A 235 3.10 19.03 -11.86
N SER A 236 3.41 19.68 -10.72
CA SER A 236 2.84 20.99 -10.40
C SER A 236 3.36 22.09 -11.33
N ALA A 237 4.63 22.08 -11.67
CA ALA A 237 5.23 23.04 -12.61
C ALA A 237 4.64 22.90 -14.02
N LEU A 238 4.28 21.69 -14.43
CA LEU A 238 3.61 21.40 -15.70
C LEU A 238 2.08 21.58 -15.63
N SER A 239 1.56 22.07 -14.51
CA SER A 239 0.11 22.22 -14.27
C SER A 239 -0.70 20.96 -14.57
N MET A 240 -0.12 19.79 -14.32
CA MET A 240 -0.77 18.49 -14.54
C MET A 240 -1.93 18.30 -13.56
N PRO A 241 -3.10 17.84 -14.01
CA PRO A 241 -4.18 17.46 -13.12
C PRO A 241 -3.73 16.30 -12.23
N TYR A 242 -4.23 16.27 -10.98
CA TYR A 242 -3.94 15.19 -10.02
C TYR A 242 -2.45 15.02 -9.65
N ALA A 243 -1.66 16.10 -9.70
CA ALA A 243 -0.23 16.08 -9.40
C ALA A 243 0.10 15.39 -8.06
N VAL A 244 -0.72 15.62 -7.02
CA VAL A 244 -0.54 14.99 -5.69
C VAL A 244 -0.73 13.47 -5.77
N LEU A 245 -1.78 13.01 -6.47
CA LEU A 245 -2.07 11.59 -6.64
C LEU A 245 -0.94 10.87 -7.39
N VAL A 246 -0.52 11.42 -8.51
CA VAL A 246 0.55 10.85 -9.35
C VAL A 246 1.85 10.78 -8.56
N SER A 247 2.24 11.87 -7.91
CA SER A 247 3.48 11.96 -7.13
C SER A 247 3.51 10.99 -5.96
N PHE A 248 2.37 10.81 -5.33
CA PHE A 248 2.25 9.86 -4.24
C PHE A 248 2.37 8.42 -4.73
N ILE A 249 1.62 8.04 -5.79
CA ILE A 249 1.72 6.70 -6.38
C ILE A 249 3.17 6.41 -6.78
N VAL A 250 3.82 7.36 -7.47
CA VAL A 250 5.23 7.23 -7.88
C VAL A 250 6.14 7.06 -6.65
N GLY A 251 5.96 7.89 -5.61
CA GLY A 251 6.76 7.80 -4.39
C GLY A 251 6.57 6.47 -3.64
N VAL A 252 5.37 5.91 -3.59
CA VAL A 252 5.09 4.65 -2.90
C VAL A 252 5.52 3.42 -3.70
N THR A 253 5.38 3.48 -5.03
CA THR A 253 5.72 2.34 -5.91
C THR A 253 7.20 2.25 -6.25
N ASN A 254 7.97 3.29 -5.97
CA ASN A 254 9.42 3.28 -6.11
C ASN A 254 10.04 2.36 -5.04
#